data_ed563e96122c36bbfdc734a178d6e80e
#
_entry.id   ed563e96122c36bbfdc734a178d6e80e
#
_cell.length_a   1.000
_cell.length_b   1.000
_cell.length_c   1.000
_cell.angle_alpha   90.00
_cell.angle_beta   90.00
_cell.angle_gamma   90.00
#
_symmetry.space_group_name_H-M   'P 1'
#
loop_
_entity.id
_entity.type
_entity.pdbx_description
1 polymer ?
#
loop_
_entity_poly.entity_id
_entity_poly.type
_entity_poly.pdbx_seq_one_letter_code
_entity_poly.pdbx_strand_id
1 'polypeptide(L)'
;MTAARTPPTLDAREVRLALGISRDRMGRLLEVTSKTVARFEEEGRLPAQPAVASRLARLKELADLGRLVYTPEGFAQFMTTPLPVFGGLTALQLIERGDIERVFAELASTYEGVPS
;
A
#
# COMPACT_ATOMS: atom_id res chain seq x y z
N MET A 1 0.38 -16.64 31.38
CA MET A 1 -0.74 -16.51 30.44
C MET A 1 -0.29 -15.71 29.23
N THR A 2 -0.50 -16.26 28.10
CA THR A 2 -0.17 -15.56 26.88
C THR A 2 -1.25 -14.54 26.61
N ALA A 3 -0.90 -13.29 26.53
CA ALA A 3 -1.85 -12.29 26.07
C ALA A 3 -2.34 -12.72 24.70
N ALA A 4 -3.65 -12.73 24.54
CA ALA A 4 -4.23 -13.01 23.23
C ALA A 4 -3.67 -12.00 22.25
N ARG A 5 -2.88 -12.46 21.32
CA ARG A 5 -2.44 -11.59 20.23
C ARG A 5 -3.59 -11.39 19.27
N THR A 6 -4.06 -10.17 19.23
CA THR A 6 -4.92 -9.79 18.13
C THR A 6 -4.06 -9.86 16.86
N PRO A 7 -4.42 -10.68 15.87
CA PRO A 7 -3.69 -10.66 14.62
C PRO A 7 -3.69 -9.23 14.07
N PRO A 8 -2.63 -8.81 13.36
CA PRO A 8 -2.64 -7.50 12.72
C PRO A 8 -3.91 -7.38 11.88
N THR A 9 -4.77 -6.46 12.25
CA THR A 9 -5.99 -6.24 11.51
C THR A 9 -5.64 -5.57 10.19
N LEU A 10 -6.07 -6.16 9.10
CA LEU A 10 -5.91 -5.57 7.78
C LEU A 10 -6.97 -4.49 7.63
N ASP A 11 -6.57 -3.26 7.84
CA ASP A 11 -7.46 -2.10 7.86
C ASP A 11 -7.26 -1.27 6.60
N ALA A 12 -8.29 -1.22 5.76
CA ALA A 12 -8.23 -0.49 4.49
C ALA A 12 -7.93 1.00 4.70
N ARG A 13 -8.48 1.60 5.73
CA ARG A 13 -8.23 3.02 6.01
C ARG A 13 -6.78 3.28 6.39
N GLU A 14 -6.23 2.46 7.29
CA GLU A 14 -4.84 2.61 7.70
C GLU A 14 -3.89 2.46 6.52
N VAL A 15 -4.14 1.46 5.66
CA VAL A 15 -3.33 1.25 4.47
C VAL A 15 -3.43 2.46 3.54
N ARG A 16 -4.64 2.95 3.29
CA ARG A 16 -4.85 4.12 2.44
C ARG A 16 -4.11 5.35 2.96
N LEU A 17 -4.24 5.61 4.26
CA LEU A 17 -3.58 6.76 4.88
C LEU A 17 -2.06 6.62 4.84
N ALA A 18 -1.55 5.40 5.04
CA ALA A 18 -0.11 5.15 4.95
C ALA A 18 0.43 5.39 3.54
N LEU A 19 -0.38 5.08 2.52
CA LEU A 19 -0.01 5.34 1.11
C LEU A 19 -0.19 6.81 0.73
N GLY A 20 -0.92 7.58 1.53
CA GLY A 20 -1.15 9.00 1.26
C GLY A 20 -2.09 9.26 0.09
N ILE A 21 -3.09 8.42 -0.11
CA ILE A 21 -3.96 8.48 -1.29
C ILE A 21 -5.43 8.66 -0.93
N SER A 22 -6.21 9.10 -1.92
CA SER A 22 -7.65 9.26 -1.80
C SER A 22 -8.37 7.91 -1.89
N ARG A 23 -9.65 7.90 -1.52
CA ARG A 23 -10.50 6.72 -1.70
C ARG A 23 -10.65 6.34 -3.17
N ASP A 24 -10.73 7.34 -4.06
CA ASP A 24 -10.79 7.09 -5.51
C ASP A 24 -9.55 6.34 -5.97
N ARG A 25 -8.38 6.79 -5.56
CA ARG A 25 -7.13 6.13 -5.92
C ARG A 25 -7.05 4.73 -5.34
N MET A 26 -7.42 4.59 -4.07
CA MET A 26 -7.47 3.28 -3.42
C MET A 26 -8.39 2.33 -4.17
N GLY A 27 -9.53 2.82 -4.63
CA GLY A 27 -10.46 2.02 -5.43
C GLY A 27 -9.80 1.50 -6.70
N ARG A 28 -9.02 2.35 -7.39
CA ARG A 28 -8.28 1.91 -8.58
C ARG A 28 -7.26 0.83 -8.25
N LEU A 29 -6.55 0.98 -7.14
CA LEU A 29 -5.55 -0.02 -6.72
C LEU A 29 -6.19 -1.35 -6.34
N LEU A 30 -7.38 -1.32 -5.75
CA LEU A 30 -8.11 -2.52 -5.34
C LEU A 30 -9.05 -3.05 -6.43
N GLU A 31 -9.24 -2.28 -7.49
CA GLU A 31 -10.19 -2.58 -8.58
C GLU A 31 -11.63 -2.63 -8.08
N VAL A 32 -11.98 -1.66 -7.25
CA VAL A 32 -13.34 -1.46 -6.75
C VAL A 32 -13.69 0.04 -6.84
N THR A 33 -14.94 0.38 -6.56
CA THR A 33 -15.37 1.78 -6.56
C THR A 33 -14.93 2.49 -5.28
N SER A 34 -14.86 3.83 -5.32
CA SER A 34 -14.58 4.62 -4.11
C SER A 34 -15.65 4.41 -3.04
N LYS A 35 -16.89 4.20 -3.45
CA LYS A 35 -18.00 3.90 -2.53
C LYS A 35 -17.74 2.58 -1.79
N THR A 36 -17.23 1.58 -2.50
CA THR A 36 -16.88 0.30 -1.88
C THR A 36 -15.72 0.47 -0.90
N VAL A 37 -14.72 1.30 -1.24
CA VAL A 37 -13.63 1.63 -0.31
C VAL A 37 -14.19 2.27 0.96
N ALA A 38 -15.08 3.25 0.81
CA ALA A 38 -15.72 3.92 1.96
C ALA A 38 -16.42 2.89 2.85
N ARG A 39 -17.11 1.93 2.26
CA ARG A 39 -17.80 0.89 3.01
C ARG A 39 -16.81 0.00 3.78
N PHE A 40 -15.70 -0.40 3.16
CA PHE A 40 -14.66 -1.16 3.85
C PHE A 40 -14.13 -0.40 5.08
N GLU A 41 -13.91 0.90 4.92
CA GLU A 41 -13.41 1.73 6.01
C GLU A 41 -14.42 1.89 7.14
N GLU A 42 -15.68 2.06 6.81
CA GLU A 42 -16.75 2.21 7.79
C GLU A 42 -17.02 0.91 8.55
N GLU A 43 -17.01 -0.22 7.85
CA GLU A 43 -17.31 -1.51 8.46
C GLU A 43 -16.11 -2.10 9.20
N GLY A 44 -14.90 -1.66 8.85
CA GLY A 44 -13.68 -2.17 9.47
C GLY A 44 -13.45 -3.65 9.24
N ARG A 45 -14.01 -4.21 8.17
CA ARG A 45 -13.92 -5.63 7.86
C ARG A 45 -13.08 -5.86 6.62
N LEU A 46 -12.52 -7.07 6.53
CA LEU A 46 -11.84 -7.50 5.33
C LEU A 46 -12.83 -7.60 4.16
N PRO A 47 -12.37 -7.23 2.95
CA PRO A 47 -13.20 -7.48 1.77
C PRO A 47 -13.57 -8.95 1.66
N ALA A 48 -14.84 -9.23 1.31
CA ALA A 48 -15.31 -10.59 1.18
C ALA A 48 -14.71 -11.32 -0.02
N GLN A 49 -14.35 -10.57 -1.06
CA GLN A 49 -13.76 -11.15 -2.27
C GLN A 49 -12.27 -11.42 -2.05
N PRO A 50 -11.82 -12.68 -2.20
CA PRO A 50 -10.41 -13.03 -1.96
C PRO A 50 -9.42 -12.21 -2.77
N ALA A 51 -9.74 -11.89 -4.02
CA ALA A 51 -8.84 -11.09 -4.86
C ALA A 51 -8.64 -9.68 -4.30
N VAL A 52 -9.70 -9.05 -3.81
CA VAL A 52 -9.63 -7.71 -3.22
C VAL A 52 -8.87 -7.75 -1.90
N ALA A 53 -9.16 -8.74 -1.06
CA ALA A 53 -8.46 -8.92 0.21
C ALA A 53 -6.96 -9.16 -0.03
N SER A 54 -6.60 -9.94 -1.04
CA SER A 54 -5.21 -10.20 -1.40
C SER A 54 -4.49 -8.93 -1.86
N ARG A 55 -5.15 -8.10 -2.67
CA ARG A 55 -4.58 -6.81 -3.10
C ARG A 55 -4.37 -5.89 -1.92
N LEU A 56 -5.34 -5.82 -1.02
CA LEU A 56 -5.21 -4.98 0.17
C LEU A 56 -4.06 -5.46 1.06
N ALA A 57 -3.94 -6.76 1.25
CA ALA A 57 -2.84 -7.34 2.04
C ALA A 57 -1.48 -6.99 1.41
N ARG A 58 -1.38 -7.03 0.09
CA ARG A 58 -0.14 -6.71 -0.60
C ARG A 58 0.21 -5.22 -0.46
N LEU A 59 -0.79 -4.35 -0.53
CA LEU A 59 -0.59 -2.92 -0.29
C LEU A 59 -0.14 -2.64 1.15
N LYS A 60 -0.67 -3.39 2.11
CA LYS A 60 -0.22 -3.27 3.49
C LYS A 60 1.25 -3.65 3.63
N GLU A 61 1.66 -4.75 3.02
CA GLU A 61 3.07 -5.15 3.02
C GLU A 61 3.96 -4.05 2.44
N LEU A 62 3.51 -3.43 1.35
CA LEU A 62 4.24 -2.33 0.72
C LEU A 62 4.36 -1.14 1.67
N ALA A 63 3.27 -0.77 2.33
CA ALA A 63 3.27 0.33 3.28
C ALA A 63 4.19 0.04 4.46
N ASP A 64 4.19 -1.19 4.96
CA ASP A 64 5.05 -1.60 6.05
C ASP A 64 6.53 -1.50 5.66
N LEU A 65 6.87 -1.96 4.46
CA LEU A 65 8.23 -1.83 3.95
C LEU A 65 8.62 -0.36 3.77
N GLY A 66 7.69 0.45 3.26
CA GLY A 66 7.92 1.88 3.09
C GLY A 66 8.26 2.59 4.39
N ARG A 67 7.65 2.16 5.49
CA ARG A 67 7.94 2.73 6.82
C ARG A 67 9.35 2.41 7.31
N LEU A 68 9.94 1.33 6.83
CA LEU A 68 11.32 0.98 7.17
C LEU A 68 12.33 1.82 6.40
N VAL A 69 11.93 2.36 5.25
CA VAL A 69 12.83 3.06 4.33
C VAL A 69 12.68 4.58 4.44
N TYR A 70 11.46 5.06 4.61
CA TYR A 70 11.13 6.48 4.55
C TYR A 70 10.33 6.96 5.74
N THR A 71 10.39 8.27 5.98
CA THR A 71 9.39 8.94 6.83
C THR A 71 8.02 8.87 6.11
N PRO A 72 6.91 9.12 6.82
CA PRO A 72 5.60 9.16 6.16
C PRO A 72 5.54 10.12 4.97
N GLU A 73 6.13 11.31 5.12
CA GLU A 73 6.18 12.32 4.05
C GLU A 73 7.05 11.84 2.89
N GLY A 74 8.20 11.26 3.20
CA GLY A 74 9.11 10.73 2.17
C GLY A 74 8.48 9.58 1.41
N PHE A 75 7.74 8.71 2.09
CA PHE A 75 7.06 7.61 1.43
C PHE A 75 5.94 8.12 0.50
N ALA A 76 5.16 9.10 0.95
CA ALA A 76 4.14 9.71 0.11
C ALA A 76 4.77 10.32 -1.16
N GLN A 77 5.91 11.01 -1.02
CA GLN A 77 6.63 11.55 -2.16
C GLN A 77 7.12 10.45 -3.10
N PHE A 78 7.70 9.37 -2.54
CA PHE A 78 8.15 8.23 -3.34
C PHE A 78 7.00 7.65 -4.16
N MET A 79 5.83 7.50 -3.56
CA MET A 79 4.67 6.90 -4.22
C MET A 79 4.09 7.77 -5.33
N THR A 80 4.27 9.08 -5.26
CA THR A 80 3.61 10.04 -6.15
C THR A 80 4.55 10.78 -7.08
N THR A 81 5.86 10.53 -7.01
CA THR A 81 6.85 11.22 -7.86
C THR A 81 7.26 10.30 -9.01
N PRO A 82 7.20 10.78 -10.27
CA PRO A 82 7.73 10.00 -11.39
C PRO A 82 9.22 9.75 -11.21
N LEU A 83 9.66 8.51 -11.39
CA LEU A 83 11.06 8.13 -11.19
C LEU A 83 11.65 7.52 -12.45
N PRO A 84 12.91 7.83 -12.78
CA PRO A 84 13.58 7.22 -13.93
C PRO A 84 13.62 5.69 -13.84
N VAL A 85 13.80 5.15 -12.64
CA VAL A 85 13.85 3.70 -12.42
C VAL A 85 12.51 3.03 -12.79
N PHE A 86 11.43 3.79 -12.80
CA PHE A 86 10.09 3.33 -13.20
C PHE A 86 9.72 3.79 -14.62
N GLY A 87 10.71 4.18 -15.41
CA GLY A 87 10.45 4.65 -16.78
C GLY A 87 9.65 5.94 -16.83
N GLY A 88 9.79 6.79 -15.80
CA GLY A 88 9.06 8.05 -15.71
C GLY A 88 7.66 7.92 -15.09
N LEU A 89 7.27 6.73 -14.67
CA LEU A 89 6.01 6.51 -13.98
C LEU A 89 6.17 6.66 -12.46
N THR A 90 5.06 6.91 -11.78
CA THR A 90 5.04 6.87 -10.33
C THR A 90 4.86 5.43 -9.85
N ALA A 91 5.22 5.17 -8.60
CA ALA A 91 4.97 3.86 -7.99
C ALA A 91 3.48 3.52 -8.04
N LEU A 92 2.60 4.49 -7.75
CA LEU A 92 1.16 4.27 -7.80
C LEU A 92 0.69 3.88 -9.21
N GLN A 93 1.24 4.50 -10.25
CA GLN A 93 0.90 4.14 -11.63
C GLN A 93 1.33 2.72 -11.96
N LEU A 94 2.51 2.30 -11.49
CA LEU A 94 2.96 0.93 -11.68
C LEU A 94 2.01 -0.07 -11.02
N ILE A 95 1.58 0.22 -9.78
CA ILE A 95 0.65 -0.66 -9.07
C ILE A 95 -0.68 -0.74 -9.82
N GLU A 96 -1.19 0.38 -10.33
CA GLU A 96 -2.43 0.39 -11.12
C GLU A 96 -2.31 -0.44 -12.39
N ARG A 97 -1.09 -0.59 -12.92
CA ARG A 97 -0.82 -1.42 -14.10
C ARG A 97 -0.56 -2.89 -13.75
N GLY A 98 -0.62 -3.24 -12.48
CA GLY A 98 -0.38 -4.61 -12.03
C GLY A 98 1.08 -4.93 -11.77
N ASP A 99 1.96 -3.93 -11.69
CA ASP A 99 3.41 -4.14 -11.54
C ASP A 99 3.90 -3.71 -10.15
N ILE A 100 3.20 -4.14 -9.12
CA ILE A 100 3.57 -3.83 -7.74
C ILE A 100 4.94 -4.42 -7.37
N GLU A 101 5.35 -5.52 -8.01
CA GLU A 101 6.61 -6.18 -7.69
C GLU A 101 7.82 -5.30 -7.98
N ARG A 102 7.75 -4.44 -9.01
CA ARG A 102 8.82 -3.48 -9.29
C ARG A 102 8.95 -2.45 -8.18
N VAL A 103 7.83 -2.04 -7.60
CA VAL A 103 7.84 -1.09 -6.48
C VAL A 103 8.46 -1.74 -5.25
N PHE A 104 8.09 -2.99 -4.97
CA PHE A 104 8.72 -3.76 -3.89
C PHE A 104 10.22 -3.90 -4.09
N ALA A 105 10.65 -4.23 -5.31
CA ALA A 105 12.05 -4.41 -5.62
C ALA A 105 12.85 -3.12 -5.37
N GLU A 106 12.30 -1.98 -5.75
CA GLU A 106 12.96 -0.69 -5.53
C GLU A 106 13.06 -0.35 -4.03
N LEU A 107 11.97 -0.56 -3.28
CA LEU A 107 11.99 -0.34 -1.84
C LEU A 107 12.97 -1.27 -1.14
N ALA A 108 12.98 -2.55 -1.51
CA ALA A 108 13.91 -3.52 -0.93
C ALA A 108 15.36 -3.15 -1.23
N SER A 109 15.63 -2.71 -2.46
CA SER A 109 16.97 -2.26 -2.86
C SER A 109 17.41 -1.06 -2.05
N THR A 110 16.53 -0.09 -1.85
CA THR A 110 16.81 1.10 -1.04
C THR A 110 17.06 0.71 0.42
N TYR A 111 16.26 -0.20 0.96
CA TYR A 111 16.40 -0.68 2.33
C TYR A 111 17.75 -1.37 2.53
N GLU A 112 18.13 -2.23 1.61
CA GLU A 112 19.42 -2.94 1.67
C GLU A 112 20.61 -2.00 1.51
N GLY A 113 20.45 -0.91 0.76
CA GLY A 113 21.49 0.09 0.55
C GLY A 113 21.62 1.11 1.68
N VAL A 114 20.73 1.10 2.67
CA VAL A 114 20.81 2.03 3.79
C VAL A 114 21.96 1.63 4.70
N PRO A 115 22.89 2.54 5.00
CA PRO A 115 24.00 2.24 5.93
C PRO A 115 23.46 1.89 7.31
N SER A 116 24.05 0.88 7.93
CA SER A 116 23.72 0.50 9.29
C SER A 116 24.28 1.51 10.30
#